data_22ed04767b9c63277d88670386136bc7
#
_entry.id   22ed04767b9c63277d88670386136bc7
#
_cell.length_a   1.000
_cell.length_b   1.000
_cell.length_c   1.000
_cell.angle_alpha   90.00
_cell.angle_beta   90.00
_cell.angle_gamma   90.00
#
_symmetry.space_group_name_H-M   'P 1'
#
loop_
_entity.id
_entity.type
_entity.pdbx_description
1 polymer ?
#
loop_
_entity_poly.entity_id
_entity_poly.type
_entity_poly.pdbx_seq_one_letter_code
_entity_poly.pdbx_strand_id
1 'polypeptide(L)'
;MNFLIVGTIRNCQRQIFQTIKCLDKGLYFANKIEYFFVESDSDDKTLDSLKKLSRQKKNFRYESFGRLRTKLPIHTQRLALCRNRCLEELKSKKNSWVDYLIVVDTDGVCRNINSQIIRKCISEKGWSAQTANVKGPYYDIWALRHNTWSPNDCWQATKKE
;
A
#
# COMPACT_ATOMS: atom_id res chain seq x y z
N MET A 1 -19.88 -3.42 -5.76
CA MET A 1 -18.81 -2.90 -4.90
C MET A 1 -17.65 -2.47 -5.75
N ASN A 2 -17.13 -1.29 -5.48
CA ASN A 2 -16.11 -0.63 -6.27
C ASN A 2 -14.89 -0.35 -5.40
N PHE A 3 -13.71 -0.71 -5.88
CA PHE A 3 -12.48 -0.63 -5.10
C PHE A 3 -11.44 0.26 -5.76
N LEU A 4 -10.86 1.16 -4.98
CA LEU A 4 -9.60 1.81 -5.31
C LEU A 4 -8.49 1.14 -4.49
N ILE A 5 -7.45 0.66 -5.17
CA ILE A 5 -6.30 0.04 -4.54
C ILE A 5 -5.13 0.99 -4.68
N VAL A 6 -4.53 1.35 -3.57
CA VAL A 6 -3.39 2.28 -3.53
C VAL A 6 -2.23 1.69 -2.74
N GLY A 7 -1.03 2.16 -3.03
CA GLY A 7 0.15 1.78 -2.27
C GLY A 7 1.37 2.57 -2.68
N THR A 8 2.39 2.53 -1.82
CA THR A 8 3.70 3.09 -2.13
C THR A 8 4.63 1.99 -2.60
N ILE A 9 5.49 2.30 -3.58
CA ILE A 9 6.33 1.31 -4.25
C ILE A 9 7.78 1.76 -4.23
N ARG A 10 8.66 0.81 -3.83
CA ARG A 10 10.10 0.91 -3.97
C ARG A 10 10.71 -0.47 -4.09
N ASN A 11 11.60 -0.69 -5.06
CA ASN A 11 12.38 -1.94 -5.23
C ASN A 11 11.54 -3.22 -5.20
N CYS A 12 10.43 -3.27 -5.94
CA CYS A 12 9.52 -4.41 -5.98
C CYS A 12 9.33 -5.02 -7.38
N GLN A 13 10.34 -4.90 -8.27
CA GLN A 13 10.25 -5.39 -9.64
C GLN A 13 9.77 -6.84 -9.77
N ARG A 14 10.14 -7.72 -8.81
CA ARG A 14 9.78 -9.14 -8.82
C ARG A 14 8.39 -9.40 -8.24
N GLN A 15 7.99 -8.62 -7.25
CA GLN A 15 6.78 -8.86 -6.45
C GLN A 15 5.53 -8.21 -7.03
N ILE A 16 5.65 -7.07 -7.74
CA ILE A 16 4.50 -6.27 -8.15
C ILE A 16 3.50 -7.04 -9.03
N PHE A 17 3.96 -7.82 -9.99
CA PHE A 17 3.07 -8.60 -10.85
C PHE A 17 2.28 -9.65 -10.07
N GLN A 18 2.95 -10.33 -9.12
CA GLN A 18 2.31 -11.31 -8.27
C GLN A 18 1.30 -10.64 -7.33
N THR A 19 1.64 -9.49 -6.74
CA THR A 19 0.73 -8.70 -5.90
C THR A 19 -0.54 -8.34 -6.66
N ILE A 20 -0.43 -7.77 -7.86
CA ILE A 20 -1.60 -7.44 -8.70
C ILE A 20 -2.41 -8.67 -9.03
N LYS A 21 -1.78 -9.79 -9.40
CA LYS A 21 -2.47 -11.06 -9.69
C LYS A 21 -3.26 -11.59 -8.47
N CYS A 22 -2.68 -11.51 -7.27
CA CYS A 22 -3.36 -11.92 -6.04
C CYS A 22 -4.56 -11.01 -5.72
N LEU A 23 -4.41 -9.71 -5.90
CA LEU A 23 -5.48 -8.73 -5.70
C LEU A 23 -6.62 -8.93 -6.71
N ASP A 24 -6.32 -9.10 -8.00
CA ASP A 24 -7.32 -9.41 -9.03
C ASP A 24 -8.11 -10.68 -8.67
N LYS A 25 -7.39 -11.75 -8.26
CA LYS A 25 -8.01 -13.01 -7.84
C LYS A 25 -8.86 -12.84 -6.58
N GLY A 26 -8.38 -12.07 -5.61
CA GLY A 26 -9.10 -11.82 -4.35
C GLY A 26 -10.36 -10.97 -4.55
N LEU A 27 -10.36 -10.10 -5.55
CA LEU A 27 -11.44 -9.14 -5.82
C LEU A 27 -12.26 -9.49 -7.08
N TYR A 28 -12.24 -10.75 -7.55
CA TYR A 28 -12.96 -11.15 -8.77
C TYR A 28 -14.46 -10.82 -8.74
N PHE A 29 -15.04 -10.62 -7.56
CA PHE A 29 -16.45 -10.30 -7.36
C PHE A 29 -16.76 -8.79 -7.43
N ALA A 30 -15.72 -7.95 -7.57
CA ALA A 30 -15.88 -6.50 -7.62
C ALA A 30 -16.51 -6.06 -8.95
N ASN A 31 -17.35 -5.02 -8.90
CA ASN A 31 -17.91 -4.42 -10.12
C ASN A 31 -16.85 -3.57 -10.82
N LYS A 32 -16.02 -2.87 -10.05
CA LYS A 32 -14.95 -2.01 -10.56
C LYS A 32 -13.73 -2.06 -9.63
N ILE A 33 -12.57 -2.15 -10.23
CA ILE A 33 -11.27 -2.07 -9.54
C ILE A 33 -10.41 -1.07 -10.29
N GLU A 34 -9.82 -0.12 -9.56
CA GLU A 34 -8.79 0.78 -10.07
C GLU A 34 -7.56 0.69 -9.18
N TYR A 35 -6.39 0.76 -9.79
CA TYR A 35 -5.11 0.76 -9.12
C TYR A 35 -4.43 2.11 -9.27
N PHE A 36 -3.90 2.64 -8.18
CA PHE A 36 -3.05 3.82 -8.19
C PHE A 36 -1.87 3.66 -7.24
N PHE A 37 -0.68 3.64 -7.76
CA PHE A 37 0.54 3.47 -6.98
C PHE A 37 1.46 4.67 -7.10
N VAL A 38 2.15 4.99 -6.00
CA VAL A 38 3.16 6.06 -5.97
C VAL A 38 4.53 5.44 -5.75
N GLU A 39 5.42 5.64 -6.71
CA GLU A 39 6.79 5.12 -6.68
C GLU A 39 7.78 6.23 -6.31
N SER A 40 8.79 5.87 -5.54
CA SER A 40 9.97 6.71 -5.35
C SER A 40 11.21 5.89 -5.01
N ASP A 41 12.35 6.43 -5.40
CA ASP A 41 13.68 5.95 -4.98
C ASP A 41 14.00 4.49 -5.33
N SER A 42 13.37 3.90 -6.33
CA SER A 42 13.73 2.56 -6.79
C SER A 42 15.08 2.57 -7.51
N ASP A 43 15.90 1.56 -7.18
CA ASP A 43 17.22 1.33 -7.76
C ASP A 43 17.25 0.10 -8.69
N ASP A 44 16.15 -0.66 -8.71
CA ASP A 44 15.94 -1.83 -9.58
C ASP A 44 15.05 -1.49 -10.81
N LYS A 45 14.58 -2.51 -11.52
CA LYS A 45 13.69 -2.34 -12.68
C LYS A 45 12.20 -2.16 -12.31
N THR A 46 11.89 -1.66 -11.11
CA THR A 46 10.51 -1.41 -10.67
C THR A 46 9.77 -0.49 -11.64
N LEU A 47 10.38 0.62 -12.09
CA LEU A 47 9.76 1.54 -13.04
C LEU A 47 9.41 0.86 -14.38
N ASP A 48 10.25 -0.03 -14.88
CA ASP A 48 9.96 -0.78 -16.12
C ASP A 48 8.78 -1.73 -15.91
N SER A 49 8.71 -2.36 -14.75
CA SER A 49 7.57 -3.21 -14.36
C SER A 49 6.26 -2.42 -14.29
N LEU A 50 6.29 -1.21 -13.72
CA LEU A 50 5.11 -0.32 -13.64
C LEU A 50 4.68 0.17 -15.02
N LYS A 51 5.61 0.56 -15.88
CA LYS A 51 5.34 0.91 -17.29
C LYS A 51 4.68 -0.25 -18.03
N LYS A 52 5.19 -1.47 -17.84
CA LYS A 52 4.61 -2.66 -18.45
C LYS A 52 3.18 -2.92 -17.95
N LEU A 53 2.96 -2.87 -16.63
CA LEU A 53 1.62 -3.01 -16.06
C LEU A 53 0.64 -1.97 -16.57
N SER A 54 1.01 -0.70 -16.63
CA SER A 54 0.12 0.37 -17.09
C SER A 54 -0.26 0.24 -18.58
N ARG A 55 0.59 -0.37 -19.41
CA ARG A 55 0.28 -0.69 -20.82
C ARG A 55 -0.64 -1.90 -20.94
N GLN A 56 -0.46 -2.91 -20.10
CA GLN A 56 -1.21 -4.16 -20.16
C GLN A 56 -2.58 -4.08 -19.47
N LYS A 57 -2.74 -3.19 -18.49
CA LYS A 57 -3.89 -3.12 -17.61
C LYS A 57 -4.43 -1.69 -17.55
N LYS A 58 -5.53 -1.42 -18.27
CA LYS A 58 -6.13 -0.08 -18.40
C LYS A 58 -6.54 0.57 -17.06
N ASN A 59 -6.87 -0.25 -16.07
CA ASN A 59 -7.23 0.19 -14.73
C ASN A 59 -6.05 0.26 -13.77
N PHE A 60 -4.81 0.23 -14.28
CA PHE A 60 -3.59 0.39 -13.49
C PHE A 60 -2.89 1.70 -13.85
N ARG A 61 -2.73 2.55 -12.86
CA ARG A 61 -2.02 3.82 -12.96
C ARG A 61 -0.95 3.92 -11.89
N TYR A 62 0.10 4.65 -12.18
CA TYR A 62 1.13 4.98 -11.22
C TYR A 62 1.68 6.39 -11.46
N GLU A 63 2.28 6.94 -10.43
CA GLU A 63 3.04 8.17 -10.47
C GLU A 63 4.42 7.92 -9.85
N SER A 64 5.49 8.44 -10.46
CA SER A 64 6.83 8.32 -9.91
C SER A 64 7.34 9.69 -9.49
N PHE A 65 7.79 9.79 -8.27
CA PHE A 65 8.48 10.97 -7.73
C PHE A 65 10.00 10.92 -7.95
N GLY A 66 10.50 9.86 -8.60
CA GLY A 66 11.92 9.71 -8.89
C GLY A 66 12.76 9.63 -7.62
N ARG A 67 13.89 10.32 -7.62
CA ARG A 67 14.87 10.30 -6.51
C ARG A 67 14.50 11.30 -5.41
N LEU A 68 13.50 11.00 -4.61
CA LEU A 68 13.10 11.86 -3.48
C LEU A 68 14.18 11.99 -2.41
N ARG A 69 15.02 10.97 -2.22
CA ARG A 69 16.07 10.95 -1.18
C ARG A 69 17.06 12.12 -1.28
N THR A 70 17.22 12.68 -2.47
CA THR A 70 18.09 13.85 -2.68
C THR A 70 17.50 15.14 -2.12
N LYS A 71 16.18 15.25 -2.09
CA LYS A 71 15.44 16.44 -1.62
C LYS A 71 14.91 16.25 -0.19
N LEU A 72 14.52 15.03 0.14
CA LEU A 72 13.96 14.63 1.44
C LEU A 72 14.79 13.47 2.01
N PRO A 73 15.88 13.73 2.74
CA PRO A 73 16.76 12.69 3.26
C PRO A 73 16.06 11.75 4.27
N ILE A 74 15.08 12.25 5.02
CA ILE A 74 14.38 11.50 6.06
C ILE A 74 13.37 10.51 5.42
N HIS A 75 13.56 9.22 5.68
CA HIS A 75 12.74 8.15 5.08
C HIS A 75 11.23 8.30 5.37
N THR A 76 10.87 8.59 6.62
CA THR A 76 9.46 8.74 7.02
C THR A 76 8.77 9.91 6.32
N GLN A 77 9.49 11.01 6.05
CA GLN A 77 8.95 12.15 5.29
C GLN A 77 8.64 11.75 3.84
N ARG A 78 9.54 11.00 3.18
CA ARG A 78 9.30 10.48 1.82
C ARG A 78 8.10 9.55 1.78
N LEU A 79 8.01 8.62 2.75
CA LEU A 79 6.88 7.70 2.85
C LEU A 79 5.56 8.45 3.08
N ALA A 80 5.56 9.45 3.96
CA ALA A 80 4.39 10.30 4.21
C ALA A 80 3.97 11.05 2.94
N LEU A 81 4.90 11.64 2.20
CA LEU A 81 4.61 12.32 0.94
C LEU A 81 3.94 11.38 -0.08
N CYS A 82 4.49 10.18 -0.27
CA CYS A 82 3.92 9.19 -1.19
C CYS A 82 2.52 8.72 -0.74
N ARG A 83 2.33 8.48 0.57
CA ARG A 83 1.02 8.07 1.12
C ARG A 83 -0.01 9.19 1.02
N ASN A 84 0.38 10.44 1.27
CA ASN A 84 -0.51 11.60 1.10
C ASN A 84 -0.96 11.74 -0.36
N ARG A 85 -0.08 11.49 -1.33
CA ARG A 85 -0.47 11.49 -2.74
C ARG A 85 -1.51 10.41 -3.06
N CYS A 86 -1.44 9.23 -2.41
CA CYS A 86 -2.50 8.23 -2.51
C CYS A 86 -3.84 8.73 -1.94
N LEU A 87 -3.82 9.47 -0.83
CA LEU A 87 -5.03 10.07 -0.25
C LEU A 87 -5.62 11.19 -1.12
N GLU A 88 -4.79 11.99 -1.75
CA GLU A 88 -5.23 13.01 -2.72
C GLU A 88 -5.92 12.36 -3.92
N GLU A 89 -5.39 11.22 -4.40
CA GLU A 89 -6.04 10.45 -5.45
C GLU A 89 -7.44 10.00 -5.03
N LEU A 90 -7.61 9.46 -3.82
CA LEU A 90 -8.92 9.06 -3.28
C LEU A 90 -9.89 10.26 -3.21
N LYS A 91 -9.42 11.42 -2.73
CA LYS A 91 -10.22 12.63 -2.57
C LYS A 91 -10.60 13.31 -3.89
N SER A 92 -9.99 12.89 -4.99
CA SER A 92 -10.31 13.46 -6.30
C SER A 92 -11.76 13.17 -6.70
N LYS A 93 -12.46 14.17 -7.25
CA LYS A 93 -13.85 14.03 -7.73
C LYS A 93 -14.05 12.88 -8.73
N LYS A 94 -13.02 12.54 -9.51
CA LYS A 94 -13.05 11.39 -10.45
C LYS A 94 -13.21 10.04 -9.75
N ASN A 95 -12.91 9.96 -8.43
CA ASN A 95 -12.97 8.76 -7.62
C ASN A 95 -14.19 8.72 -6.67
N SER A 96 -15.19 9.58 -6.88
CA SER A 96 -16.46 9.58 -6.11
C SER A 96 -17.25 8.26 -6.18
N TRP A 97 -16.90 7.37 -7.10
CA TRP A 97 -17.48 6.04 -7.30
C TRP A 97 -16.92 4.98 -6.34
N VAL A 98 -15.88 5.29 -5.56
CA VAL A 98 -15.19 4.33 -4.70
C VAL A 98 -16.02 4.02 -3.46
N ASP A 99 -16.35 2.73 -3.26
CA ASP A 99 -17.00 2.25 -2.05
C ASP A 99 -15.96 1.88 -0.98
N TYR A 100 -14.82 1.30 -1.40
CA TYR A 100 -13.78 0.80 -0.51
C TYR A 100 -12.39 1.18 -1.01
N LEU A 101 -11.54 1.66 -0.10
CA LEU A 101 -10.12 1.86 -0.31
C LEU A 101 -9.34 0.67 0.25
N ILE A 102 -8.47 0.08 -0.55
CA ILE A 102 -7.50 -0.91 -0.09
C ILE A 102 -6.11 -0.30 -0.18
N VAL A 103 -5.43 -0.21 0.96
CA VAL A 103 -4.03 0.23 1.03
C VAL A 103 -3.16 -1.02 1.12
N VAL A 104 -2.21 -1.18 0.22
CA VAL A 104 -1.35 -2.36 0.14
C VAL A 104 0.12 -2.01 0.13
N ASP A 105 0.92 -2.84 0.79
CA ASP A 105 2.35 -2.90 0.57
C ASP A 105 2.66 -3.92 -0.53
N THR A 106 3.67 -3.64 -1.35
CA THR A 106 3.95 -4.40 -2.58
C THR A 106 5.13 -5.37 -2.46
N ASP A 107 5.64 -5.56 -1.26
CA ASP A 107 6.79 -6.41 -0.92
C ASP A 107 6.45 -7.92 -0.75
N GLY A 108 5.24 -8.31 -1.14
CA GLY A 108 4.78 -9.70 -1.13
C GLY A 108 3.86 -10.08 0.01
N VAL A 109 3.44 -9.14 0.85
CA VAL A 109 2.51 -9.39 1.98
C VAL A 109 1.11 -9.83 1.52
N CYS A 110 0.72 -9.51 0.29
CA CYS A 110 -0.61 -9.84 -0.26
C CYS A 110 -0.75 -11.29 -0.76
N ARG A 111 0.22 -12.19 -0.53
CA ARG A 111 0.21 -13.55 -1.10
C ARG A 111 -1.00 -14.39 -0.69
N ASN A 112 -1.49 -14.19 0.52
CA ASN A 112 -2.59 -14.97 1.10
C ASN A 112 -3.95 -14.28 0.99
N ILE A 113 -4.02 -13.14 0.32
CA ILE A 113 -5.30 -12.45 0.12
C ILE A 113 -6.23 -13.30 -0.76
N ASN A 114 -7.48 -13.45 -0.34
CA ASN A 114 -8.48 -14.20 -1.09
C ASN A 114 -9.86 -13.57 -0.91
N SER A 115 -10.79 -13.97 -1.76
CA SER A 115 -12.13 -13.39 -1.79
C SER A 115 -12.96 -13.67 -0.53
N GLN A 116 -12.75 -14.79 0.14
CA GLN A 116 -13.47 -15.12 1.37
C GLN A 116 -13.10 -14.15 2.49
N ILE A 117 -11.79 -13.88 2.66
CA ILE A 117 -11.29 -12.92 3.64
C ILE A 117 -11.85 -11.53 3.36
N ILE A 118 -11.75 -11.06 2.11
CA ILE A 118 -12.24 -9.72 1.76
C ILE A 118 -13.75 -9.61 1.97
N ARG A 119 -14.53 -10.61 1.53
CA ARG A 119 -15.99 -10.62 1.74
C ARG A 119 -16.35 -10.64 3.22
N LYS A 120 -15.63 -11.40 4.04
CA LYS A 120 -15.82 -11.41 5.50
C LYS A 120 -15.57 -10.02 6.08
N CYS A 121 -14.45 -9.37 5.72
CA CYS A 121 -14.17 -8.01 6.17
C CYS A 121 -15.31 -7.04 5.82
N ILE A 122 -15.83 -7.11 4.60
CA ILE A 122 -16.91 -6.23 4.14
C ILE A 122 -18.24 -6.54 4.83
N SER A 123 -18.51 -7.80 5.16
CA SER A 123 -19.76 -8.19 5.83
C SER A 123 -19.85 -7.78 7.29
N GLU A 124 -18.73 -7.54 7.95
CA GLU A 124 -18.69 -7.01 9.31
C GLU A 124 -19.22 -5.56 9.32
N LYS A 125 -19.95 -5.20 10.37
CA LYS A 125 -20.57 -3.87 10.51
C LYS A 125 -19.82 -3.02 11.53
N GLY A 126 -19.97 -1.70 11.42
CA GLY A 126 -19.50 -0.76 12.45
C GLY A 126 -18.00 -0.46 12.42
N TRP A 127 -17.30 -0.76 11.33
CA TRP A 127 -15.89 -0.42 11.17
C TRP A 127 -15.67 0.74 10.19
N SER A 128 -14.63 1.54 10.45
CA SER A 128 -14.13 2.55 9.53
C SER A 128 -12.84 2.09 8.84
N ALA A 129 -12.09 1.18 9.49
CA ALA A 129 -10.90 0.56 8.93
C ALA A 129 -10.75 -0.87 9.45
N GLN A 130 -10.28 -1.76 8.59
CA GLN A 130 -9.87 -3.12 8.97
C GLN A 130 -8.45 -3.38 8.49
N THR A 131 -7.65 -4.01 9.33
CA THR A 131 -6.26 -4.34 9.03
C THR A 131 -6.05 -5.85 9.10
N ALA A 132 -5.09 -6.35 8.31
CA ALA A 132 -4.66 -7.74 8.44
C ALA A 132 -3.95 -7.95 9.78
N ASN A 133 -4.28 -9.05 10.47
CA ASN A 133 -3.55 -9.47 11.65
C ASN A 133 -2.45 -10.46 11.26
N VAL A 134 -1.29 -10.35 11.89
CA VAL A 134 -0.13 -11.20 11.64
C VAL A 134 -0.08 -12.29 12.71
N LYS A 135 0.09 -13.55 12.28
CA LYS A 135 0.39 -14.66 13.20
C LYS A 135 1.87 -14.55 13.61
N GLY A 136 2.15 -14.45 14.89
CA GLY A 136 3.50 -14.39 15.44
C GLY A 136 3.85 -13.04 16.06
N PRO A 137 5.12 -12.84 16.46
CA PRO A 137 5.54 -11.59 17.07
C PRO A 137 5.46 -10.44 16.07
N TYR A 138 5.06 -9.28 16.57
CA TYR A 138 5.07 -8.04 15.79
C TYR A 138 6.53 -7.63 15.50
N TYR A 139 6.87 -7.46 14.22
CA TYR A 139 8.24 -7.17 13.80
C TYR A 139 8.50 -5.71 13.42
N ASP A 140 7.45 -4.97 13.02
CA ASP A 140 7.59 -3.58 12.57
C ASP A 140 7.47 -2.60 13.74
N ILE A 141 8.54 -2.49 14.50
CA ILE A 141 8.61 -1.58 15.66
C ILE A 141 8.73 -0.10 15.27
N TRP A 142 8.93 0.24 14.00
CA TRP A 142 8.95 1.62 13.54
C TRP A 142 7.64 2.37 13.78
N ALA A 143 6.52 1.66 13.61
CA ALA A 143 5.19 2.22 13.79
C ALA A 143 4.71 2.17 15.23
N LEU A 144 5.40 1.42 16.09
CA LEU A 144 4.97 1.22 17.47
C LEU A 144 5.13 2.51 18.29
N ARG A 145 4.02 3.05 18.78
CA ARG A 145 3.96 4.22 19.66
C ARG A 145 2.91 4.01 20.73
N HIS A 146 3.26 4.40 21.93
CA HIS A 146 2.33 4.43 23.06
C HIS A 146 2.73 5.56 24.02
N ASN A 147 1.77 6.35 24.43
CA ASN A 147 2.04 7.58 25.19
C ASN A 147 2.85 7.37 26.49
N THR A 148 2.72 6.21 27.10
CA THR A 148 3.38 5.90 28.37
C THR A 148 4.64 5.05 28.19
N TRP A 149 4.52 3.87 27.53
CA TRP A 149 5.63 2.89 27.47
C TRP A 149 6.44 2.91 26.19
N SER A 150 6.00 3.59 25.14
CA SER A 150 6.75 3.78 23.90
C SER A 150 6.47 5.14 23.26
N PRO A 151 6.75 6.27 23.96
CA PRO A 151 6.45 7.61 23.45
C PRO A 151 7.39 8.03 22.31
N ASN A 152 8.56 7.43 22.23
CA ASN A 152 9.61 7.75 21.28
C ASN A 152 9.80 6.63 20.24
N ASP A 153 10.81 6.79 19.38
CA ASP A 153 11.24 5.80 18.42
C ASP A 153 11.79 4.55 19.11
N CYS A 154 11.11 3.40 18.95
CA CYS A 154 11.52 2.15 19.59
C CYS A 154 12.91 1.67 19.17
N TRP A 155 13.36 1.94 17.93
CA TRP A 155 14.71 1.62 17.49
C TRP A 155 15.79 2.42 18.20
N GLN A 156 15.48 3.69 18.54
CA GLN A 156 16.41 4.49 19.35
C GLN A 156 16.43 4.02 20.80
N ALA A 157 15.31 3.56 21.32
CA ALA A 157 15.24 3.02 22.68
C ALA A 157 16.06 1.73 22.80
N THR A 158 15.94 0.79 21.84
CA THR A 158 16.67 -0.50 21.85
C THR A 158 18.17 -0.38 21.60
N LYS A 159 18.66 0.74 21.06
CA LYS A 159 20.10 0.98 20.84
C LYS A 159 20.82 1.56 22.05
N LYS A 160 20.10 1.90 23.11
CA LYS A 160 20.68 2.48 24.34
C LYS A 160 20.93 1.43 25.44
N GLU A 161 20.59 0.17 25.20
CA GLU A 161 20.95 -0.99 26.01
C GLU A 161 22.13 -1.75 25.38
#